data_d67068ab924fe7ecb143864f00a1cfd3
#
_entry.id   d67068ab924fe7ecb143864f00a1cfd3
#
_cell.length_a   1.000
_cell.length_b   1.000
_cell.length_c   1.000
_cell.angle_alpha   90.00
_cell.angle_beta   90.00
_cell.angle_gamma   90.00
#
_symmetry.space_group_name_H-M   'P 1'
#
loop_
_entity.id
_entity.type
_entity.pdbx_description
1 polymer ?
#
loop_
_entity_poly.entity_id
_entity_poly.type
_entity_poly.pdbx_seq_one_letter_code
_entity_poly.pdbx_strand_id
1 'polypeptide(L)'
;MKIIYNMKRISFICAMLVFAATASAQHYYVDSENPEMLRHADFRDPSRKEVILPCQVNGYNVYKADLHAHTVYSDGSVTPQFRVEEAWRDGLDILAITEHIEYRPFEGTMKEYLGVSEDKDPDLNASVNIALKEAEKWDIFIIPGTEITRNGTTVGHFNALFTKDNNKIYDEDPVQAIRNAKSQGALVQHNHPGWIRTSLDYTETEKTAYDEGLIDGVEVMNFYEFYPGIIDRVRERGLFIAANTDVHASTAEDFNSHEYMRPMTLVLATERTEQGIREALESCRTLAFGFNTICGDEQLLKDFFAASMRVKKLSEDTYMLTNLTSVPYIIRIEGRNQMYISPFTTIKVNGPGKFAVLNMFCGKDTNPVVELSF
;
A
#
# COMPACT_ATOMS: atom_id res chain seq x y z
N MET A 1 64.85 -5.29 1.96
CA MET A 1 63.80 -4.69 2.83
C MET A 1 62.46 -4.49 2.13
N LYS A 2 62.37 -4.10 0.84
CA LYS A 2 61.12 -3.94 0.10
C LYS A 2 60.33 -5.23 -0.18
N ILE A 3 60.97 -6.37 -0.38
CA ILE A 3 60.33 -7.67 -0.71
C ILE A 3 59.61 -8.26 0.51
N ILE A 4 60.18 -8.12 1.71
CA ILE A 4 59.60 -8.66 2.95
C ILE A 4 58.33 -7.85 3.35
N TYR A 5 58.26 -6.55 3.00
CA TYR A 5 57.10 -5.69 3.30
C TYR A 5 55.88 -6.03 2.42
N ASN A 6 56.15 -6.44 1.15
CA ASN A 6 55.07 -6.85 0.24
C ASN A 6 54.50 -8.24 0.60
N MET A 7 55.34 -9.16 1.07
CA MET A 7 54.87 -10.50 1.51
C MET A 7 53.98 -10.39 2.75
N LYS A 8 54.29 -9.52 3.70
CA LYS A 8 53.42 -9.30 4.89
C LYS A 8 52.08 -8.69 4.54
N ARG A 9 51.99 -7.77 3.55
CA ARG A 9 50.73 -7.18 3.07
C ARG A 9 49.87 -8.20 2.32
N ILE A 10 50.49 -9.05 1.49
CA ILE A 10 49.77 -10.13 0.76
C ILE A 10 49.26 -11.19 1.74
N SER A 11 50.04 -11.58 2.74
CA SER A 11 49.59 -12.51 3.78
C SER A 11 48.44 -11.94 4.63
N PHE A 12 48.41 -10.63 4.90
CA PHE A 12 47.37 -10.00 5.67
C PHE A 12 46.04 -9.85 4.85
N ILE A 13 46.16 -9.56 3.55
CA ILE A 13 45.01 -9.51 2.63
C ILE A 13 44.44 -10.92 2.40
N CYS A 14 45.27 -11.94 2.24
CA CYS A 14 44.80 -13.32 2.14
C CYS A 14 44.15 -13.81 3.45
N ALA A 15 44.67 -13.43 4.62
CA ALA A 15 44.06 -13.75 5.91
C ALA A 15 42.70 -13.04 6.10
N MET A 16 42.56 -11.78 5.68
CA MET A 16 41.25 -11.08 5.72
C MET A 16 40.27 -11.67 4.72
N LEU A 17 40.68 -12.07 3.53
CA LEU A 17 39.81 -12.73 2.55
C LEU A 17 39.37 -14.12 3.01
N VAL A 18 40.23 -14.87 3.69
CA VAL A 18 39.86 -16.16 4.28
C VAL A 18 38.91 -15.97 5.47
N PHE A 19 39.10 -14.95 6.31
CA PHE A 19 38.14 -14.63 7.39
C PHE A 19 36.79 -14.10 6.85
N ALA A 20 36.76 -13.31 5.78
CA ALA A 20 35.54 -12.88 5.15
C ALA A 20 34.79 -14.04 4.47
N ALA A 21 35.49 -15.01 3.89
CA ALA A 21 34.90 -16.19 3.27
C ALA A 21 34.39 -17.21 4.29
N THR A 22 34.94 -17.26 5.50
CA THR A 22 34.48 -18.17 6.56
C THR A 22 33.35 -17.56 7.40
N ALA A 23 33.18 -16.23 7.43
CA ALA A 23 32.11 -15.57 8.15
C ALA A 23 30.73 -15.69 7.45
N SER A 24 30.69 -16.04 6.17
CA SER A 24 29.43 -16.13 5.39
C SER A 24 28.85 -17.54 5.27
N ALA A 25 29.46 -18.56 5.88
CA ALA A 25 29.10 -19.97 5.61
C ALA A 25 28.47 -20.73 6.79
N GLN A 26 28.33 -20.13 7.97
CA GLN A 26 27.77 -20.84 9.11
C GLN A 26 26.31 -20.51 9.32
N HIS A 27 25.43 -21.15 8.53
CA HIS A 27 23.97 -21.05 8.67
C HIS A 27 23.43 -21.82 9.87
N TYR A 28 24.30 -22.60 10.57
CA TYR A 28 23.93 -23.42 11.69
C TYR A 28 24.80 -23.15 12.91
N TYR A 29 24.25 -23.23 14.09
CA TYR A 29 24.97 -23.27 15.34
C TYR A 29 24.57 -24.50 16.14
N VAL A 30 25.46 -24.98 17.02
CA VAL A 30 25.16 -26.09 17.93
C VAL A 30 24.24 -25.55 19.05
N ASP A 31 23.16 -26.26 19.32
CA ASP A 31 22.29 -25.92 20.44
C ASP A 31 23.00 -26.21 21.77
N SER A 32 22.99 -25.22 22.68
CA SER A 32 23.71 -25.36 23.97
C SER A 32 23.03 -26.37 24.93
N GLU A 33 21.76 -26.65 24.74
CA GLU A 33 20.99 -27.60 25.55
C GLU A 33 20.99 -29.00 24.94
N ASN A 34 21.22 -29.07 23.62
CA ASN A 34 21.29 -30.33 22.88
C ASN A 34 22.43 -30.27 21.86
N PRO A 35 23.63 -30.72 22.22
CA PRO A 35 24.84 -30.64 21.37
C PRO A 35 24.77 -31.52 20.11
N GLU A 36 23.78 -32.43 20.01
CA GLU A 36 23.56 -33.24 18.79
C GLU A 36 22.63 -32.52 17.80
N MET A 37 22.07 -31.35 18.16
CA MET A 37 21.17 -30.58 17.32
C MET A 37 21.88 -29.34 16.77
N LEU A 38 21.73 -29.14 15.46
CA LEU A 38 22.10 -27.89 14.81
C LEU A 38 20.85 -27.04 14.59
N ARG A 39 21.00 -25.74 14.84
CA ARG A 39 19.95 -24.75 14.57
C ARG A 39 20.39 -23.78 13.48
N HIS A 40 19.45 -23.36 12.64
CA HIS A 40 19.65 -22.20 11.75
C HIS A 40 19.74 -20.91 12.57
N ALA A 41 20.82 -20.14 12.38
CA ALA A 41 21.04 -18.91 13.12
C ALA A 41 19.94 -17.86 12.84
N ASP A 42 19.57 -17.70 11.57
CA ASP A 42 18.75 -16.58 11.09
C ASP A 42 17.26 -16.92 10.86
N PHE A 43 16.85 -18.13 11.27
CA PHE A 43 15.50 -18.63 10.96
C PHE A 43 14.36 -17.91 11.70
N ARG A 44 14.65 -17.21 12.78
CA ARG A 44 13.65 -16.60 13.66
C ARG A 44 13.50 -15.09 13.50
N ASP A 45 14.41 -14.46 12.78
CA ASP A 45 14.35 -13.01 12.63
C ASP A 45 13.25 -12.63 11.65
N PRO A 46 12.32 -11.74 12.07
CA PRO A 46 11.29 -11.24 11.18
C PRO A 46 11.94 -10.46 10.03
N SER A 47 11.52 -10.76 8.81
CA SER A 47 11.98 -10.05 7.61
C SER A 47 10.86 -9.23 7.02
N ARG A 48 11.19 -8.02 6.58
CA ARG A 48 10.29 -7.11 5.88
C ARG A 48 10.69 -7.05 4.40
N LYS A 49 9.71 -7.12 3.49
CA LYS A 49 9.95 -6.91 2.07
C LYS A 49 10.39 -5.46 1.82
N GLU A 50 11.42 -5.29 1.02
CA GLU A 50 11.83 -3.96 0.56
C GLU A 50 11.10 -3.60 -0.73
N VAL A 51 10.07 -2.76 -0.62
CA VAL A 51 9.43 -2.10 -1.76
C VAL A 51 10.05 -0.71 -1.87
N ILE A 52 11.05 -0.58 -2.73
CA ILE A 52 11.80 0.66 -2.91
C ILE A 52 11.02 1.58 -3.85
N LEU A 53 10.58 2.71 -3.31
CA LEU A 53 9.93 3.82 -4.00
C LEU A 53 10.81 5.08 -3.86
N PRO A 54 10.52 6.19 -4.56
CA PRO A 54 11.15 7.46 -4.24
C PRO A 54 10.97 7.79 -2.76
N CYS A 55 12.04 8.11 -2.06
CA CYS A 55 11.95 8.48 -0.63
C CYS A 55 11.09 9.72 -0.43
N GLN A 56 11.19 10.67 -1.36
CA GLN A 56 10.43 11.91 -1.35
C GLN A 56 9.99 12.32 -2.75
N VAL A 57 8.81 12.94 -2.82
CA VAL A 57 8.27 13.61 -4.00
C VAL A 57 7.79 14.99 -3.54
N ASN A 58 8.29 16.06 -4.15
CA ASN A 58 7.97 17.46 -3.81
C ASN A 58 8.14 17.79 -2.32
N GLY A 59 9.11 17.17 -1.63
CA GLY A 59 9.39 17.39 -0.22
C GLY A 59 8.50 16.56 0.74
N TYR A 60 7.56 15.78 0.23
CA TYR A 60 6.78 14.82 1.02
C TYR A 60 7.40 13.43 0.99
N ASN A 61 7.40 12.74 2.11
CA ASN A 61 7.77 11.34 2.19
C ASN A 61 6.68 10.47 1.57
N VAL A 62 7.07 9.38 0.91
CA VAL A 62 6.14 8.42 0.28
C VAL A 62 5.94 7.24 1.21
N TYR A 63 4.74 7.11 1.77
CA TYR A 63 4.34 5.99 2.63
C TYR A 63 3.41 5.03 1.89
N LYS A 64 3.60 3.74 2.13
CA LYS A 64 2.79 2.66 1.57
C LYS A 64 1.68 2.30 2.55
N ALA A 65 0.45 2.45 2.13
CA ALA A 65 -0.73 2.21 2.95
C ALA A 65 -1.65 1.13 2.35
N ASP A 66 -2.32 0.37 3.20
CA ASP A 66 -3.53 -0.35 2.87
C ASP A 66 -4.65 0.18 3.75
N LEU A 67 -5.65 0.78 3.11
CA LEU A 67 -6.75 1.47 3.79
C LEU A 67 -8.03 0.62 3.86
N HIS A 68 -7.93 -0.70 3.52
CA HIS A 68 -9.05 -1.60 3.50
C HIS A 68 -8.60 -3.05 3.79
N ALA A 69 -8.83 -3.52 5.01
CA ALA A 69 -8.43 -4.87 5.42
C ALA A 69 -9.36 -5.40 6.54
N HIS A 70 -9.61 -6.72 6.48
CA HIS A 70 -10.51 -7.46 7.37
C HIS A 70 -9.78 -8.48 8.22
N THR A 71 -10.40 -8.85 9.35
CA THR A 71 -9.95 -9.91 10.24
C THR A 71 -11.11 -10.80 10.69
N VAL A 72 -10.85 -11.76 11.55
CA VAL A 72 -11.88 -12.63 12.13
C VAL A 72 -12.93 -11.88 12.97
N TYR A 73 -12.78 -10.57 13.15
CA TYR A 73 -13.77 -9.71 13.80
C TYR A 73 -14.91 -9.30 12.87
N SER A 74 -14.78 -9.53 11.57
CA SER A 74 -15.87 -9.53 10.58
C SER A 74 -15.89 -10.88 9.85
N ASP A 75 -15.42 -10.96 8.64
CA ASP A 75 -15.44 -12.15 7.79
C ASP A 75 -14.06 -12.54 7.25
N GLY A 76 -13.01 -11.88 7.71
CA GLY A 76 -11.63 -12.29 7.44
C GLY A 76 -11.23 -13.57 8.20
N SER A 77 -10.22 -14.27 7.72
CA SER A 77 -9.75 -15.55 8.26
C SER A 77 -8.53 -15.44 9.17
N VAL A 78 -8.00 -14.23 9.39
CA VAL A 78 -6.80 -13.99 10.20
C VAL A 78 -7.08 -13.07 11.38
N THR A 79 -6.27 -13.16 12.44
CA THR A 79 -6.42 -12.30 13.62
C THR A 79 -5.89 -10.88 13.34
N PRO A 80 -6.33 -9.85 14.10
CA PRO A 80 -5.77 -8.50 13.96
C PRO A 80 -4.25 -8.46 14.17
N GLN A 81 -3.71 -9.25 15.09
CA GLN A 81 -2.27 -9.33 15.33
C GLN A 81 -1.53 -9.83 14.08
N PHE A 82 -2.04 -10.89 13.47
CA PHE A 82 -1.45 -11.44 12.25
C PHE A 82 -1.55 -10.43 11.10
N ARG A 83 -2.68 -9.75 10.94
CA ARG A 83 -2.89 -8.73 9.92
C ARG A 83 -1.87 -7.59 10.02
N VAL A 84 -1.57 -7.12 11.23
CA VAL A 84 -0.56 -6.09 11.49
C VAL A 84 0.83 -6.60 11.14
N GLU A 85 1.20 -7.81 11.59
CA GLU A 85 2.50 -8.41 11.31
C GLU A 85 2.71 -8.63 9.81
N GLU A 86 1.72 -9.19 9.09
CA GLU A 86 1.86 -9.44 7.67
C GLU A 86 1.94 -8.14 6.84
N ALA A 87 1.16 -7.10 7.21
CA ALA A 87 1.24 -5.80 6.57
C ALA A 87 2.65 -5.20 6.69
N TRP A 88 3.26 -5.28 7.88
CA TRP A 88 4.64 -4.88 8.09
C TRP A 88 5.61 -5.75 7.27
N ARG A 89 5.44 -7.09 7.26
CA ARG A 89 6.27 -8.01 6.46
C ARG A 89 6.17 -7.74 4.97
N ASP A 90 5.00 -7.32 4.48
CA ASP A 90 4.78 -6.92 3.09
C ASP A 90 5.38 -5.56 2.73
N GLY A 91 5.95 -4.86 3.69
CA GLY A 91 6.63 -3.58 3.49
C GLY A 91 5.73 -2.36 3.59
N LEU A 92 4.51 -2.50 4.11
CA LEU A 92 3.62 -1.37 4.34
C LEU A 92 4.06 -0.53 5.54
N ASP A 93 3.78 0.76 5.47
CA ASP A 93 4.07 1.75 6.50
C ASP A 93 2.80 2.11 7.30
N ILE A 94 1.63 1.92 6.71
CA ILE A 94 0.32 2.28 7.25
C ILE A 94 -0.67 1.15 6.94
N LEU A 95 -1.52 0.82 7.91
CA LEU A 95 -2.63 -0.13 7.76
C LEU A 95 -3.89 0.42 8.42
N ALA A 96 -5.02 0.40 7.72
CA ALA A 96 -6.33 0.60 8.34
C ALA A 96 -6.97 -0.75 8.70
N ILE A 97 -7.62 -0.81 9.83
CA ILE A 97 -8.48 -1.94 10.23
C ILE A 97 -9.92 -1.50 9.99
N THR A 98 -10.59 -2.17 9.06
CA THR A 98 -11.89 -1.73 8.53
C THR A 98 -12.92 -2.85 8.53
N GLU A 99 -13.12 -3.48 9.69
CA GLU A 99 -14.12 -4.53 9.86
C GLU A 99 -15.52 -4.08 9.43
N HIS A 100 -16.28 -4.99 8.83
CA HIS A 100 -17.70 -4.76 8.56
C HIS A 100 -18.48 -4.48 9.85
N ILE A 101 -19.32 -3.47 9.84
CA ILE A 101 -20.23 -3.19 10.96
C ILE A 101 -21.36 -4.21 10.95
N GLU A 102 -21.94 -4.52 9.79
CA GLU A 102 -23.18 -5.26 9.64
C GLU A 102 -22.98 -6.74 9.32
N TYR A 103 -21.84 -7.12 8.76
CA TYR A 103 -21.56 -8.49 8.36
C TYR A 103 -20.43 -9.08 9.19
N ARG A 104 -20.80 -9.89 10.20
CA ARG A 104 -19.86 -10.44 11.20
C ARG A 104 -20.13 -11.94 11.44
N PRO A 105 -19.92 -12.80 10.40
CA PRO A 105 -20.33 -14.21 10.46
C PRO A 105 -19.60 -15.03 11.54
N PHE A 106 -18.40 -14.60 11.96
CA PHE A 106 -17.59 -15.33 12.95
C PHE A 106 -17.78 -14.84 14.39
N GLU A 107 -18.65 -13.86 14.62
CA GLU A 107 -18.82 -13.25 15.95
C GLU A 107 -19.23 -14.25 17.02
N GLY A 108 -20.17 -15.18 16.73
CA GLY A 108 -20.55 -16.24 17.64
C GLY A 108 -19.40 -17.15 18.03
N THR A 109 -18.60 -17.57 17.07
CA THR A 109 -17.40 -18.41 17.27
C THR A 109 -16.34 -17.65 18.07
N MET A 110 -16.13 -16.37 17.81
CA MET A 110 -15.18 -15.55 18.53
C MET A 110 -15.59 -15.35 19.99
N LYS A 111 -16.89 -15.18 20.27
CA LYS A 111 -17.42 -15.13 21.64
C LYS A 111 -17.12 -16.40 22.41
N GLU A 112 -17.31 -17.57 21.80
CA GLU A 112 -17.03 -18.87 22.38
C GLU A 112 -15.54 -19.06 22.71
N TYR A 113 -14.65 -18.79 21.74
CA TYR A 113 -13.20 -18.97 21.91
C TYR A 113 -12.55 -17.95 22.84
N LEU A 114 -13.02 -16.71 22.85
CA LEU A 114 -12.44 -15.65 23.68
C LEU A 114 -13.09 -15.52 25.06
N GLY A 115 -14.11 -16.35 25.36
CA GLY A 115 -14.82 -16.31 26.65
C GLY A 115 -15.56 -14.99 26.90
N VAL A 116 -15.94 -14.27 25.82
CA VAL A 116 -16.71 -13.04 25.92
C VAL A 116 -18.17 -13.41 26.23
N SER A 117 -18.75 -12.80 27.26
CA SER A 117 -20.13 -13.08 27.71
C SER A 117 -21.14 -12.85 26.58
N GLU A 118 -22.07 -13.79 26.41
CA GLU A 118 -23.16 -13.74 25.42
C GLU A 118 -24.10 -12.51 25.57
N ASP A 119 -24.07 -11.88 26.72
CA ASP A 119 -25.01 -10.81 27.09
C ASP A 119 -24.54 -9.39 26.73
N LYS A 120 -23.42 -9.22 26.05
CA LYS A 120 -22.91 -7.91 25.63
C LYS A 120 -22.98 -7.77 24.12
N ASP A 121 -23.45 -6.60 23.69
CA ASP A 121 -23.29 -6.17 22.30
C ASP A 121 -21.80 -6.26 21.87
N PRO A 122 -21.51 -6.61 20.62
CA PRO A 122 -20.15 -6.68 20.14
C PRO A 122 -19.46 -5.32 20.29
N ASP A 123 -18.22 -5.33 20.78
CA ASP A 123 -17.40 -4.12 20.74
C ASP A 123 -16.74 -4.00 19.35
N LEU A 124 -17.30 -3.10 18.54
CA LEU A 124 -16.81 -2.84 17.18
C LEU A 124 -15.42 -2.15 17.15
N ASN A 125 -14.88 -1.77 18.31
CA ASN A 125 -13.50 -1.26 18.42
C ASN A 125 -12.49 -2.35 18.77
N ALA A 126 -12.93 -3.58 19.04
CA ALA A 126 -12.05 -4.63 19.60
C ALA A 126 -10.88 -4.96 18.67
N SER A 127 -11.12 -5.16 17.36
CA SER A 127 -10.07 -5.45 16.38
C SER A 127 -9.05 -4.31 16.25
N VAL A 128 -9.54 -3.08 16.21
CA VAL A 128 -8.71 -1.86 16.17
C VAL A 128 -7.82 -1.76 17.42
N ASN A 129 -8.40 -1.97 18.61
CA ASN A 129 -7.64 -1.91 19.86
C ASN A 129 -6.55 -2.99 19.94
N ILE A 130 -6.82 -4.19 19.42
CA ILE A 130 -5.84 -5.27 19.32
C ILE A 130 -4.73 -4.89 18.32
N ALA A 131 -5.10 -4.37 17.17
CA ALA A 131 -4.13 -3.95 16.14
C ALA A 131 -3.23 -2.82 16.62
N LEU A 132 -3.77 -1.81 17.30
CA LEU A 132 -3.00 -0.70 17.90
C LEU A 132 -1.96 -1.23 18.90
N LYS A 133 -2.35 -2.16 19.75
CA LYS A 133 -1.43 -2.78 20.71
C LYS A 133 -0.38 -3.65 20.03
N GLU A 134 -0.73 -4.38 18.97
CA GLU A 134 0.21 -5.19 18.21
C GLU A 134 1.23 -4.33 17.48
N ALA A 135 0.79 -3.19 16.92
CA ALA A 135 1.65 -2.25 16.20
C ALA A 135 2.79 -1.65 17.06
N GLU A 136 2.68 -1.70 18.40
CA GLU A 136 3.80 -1.31 19.29
C GLU A 136 5.05 -2.18 19.09
N LYS A 137 4.90 -3.39 18.53
CA LYS A 137 6.00 -4.32 18.24
C LYS A 137 6.60 -4.14 16.85
N TRP A 138 5.87 -3.46 15.96
CA TRP A 138 6.18 -3.34 14.54
C TRP A 138 6.24 -1.86 14.14
N ASP A 139 7.15 -1.49 13.25
CA ASP A 139 7.21 -0.13 12.73
C ASP A 139 6.13 0.12 11.66
N ILE A 140 4.86 0.15 12.08
CA ILE A 140 3.68 0.38 11.24
C ILE A 140 2.68 1.29 11.95
N PHE A 141 2.02 2.18 11.20
CA PHE A 141 0.99 3.07 11.73
C PHE A 141 -0.39 2.45 11.49
N ILE A 142 -1.22 2.35 12.53
CA ILE A 142 -2.60 1.86 12.41
C ILE A 142 -3.58 3.02 12.34
N ILE A 143 -4.43 3.00 11.31
CA ILE A 143 -5.59 3.88 11.19
C ILE A 143 -6.80 3.14 11.77
N PRO A 144 -7.41 3.66 12.85
CA PRO A 144 -8.70 3.17 13.33
C PRO A 144 -9.78 3.39 12.26
N GLY A 145 -10.55 2.34 11.95
CA GLY A 145 -11.58 2.44 10.93
C GLY A 145 -12.65 1.36 11.09
N THR A 146 -13.60 1.39 10.17
CA THR A 146 -14.65 0.37 10.02
C THR A 146 -15.27 0.49 8.63
N GLU A 147 -15.84 -0.58 8.11
CA GLU A 147 -16.59 -0.54 6.86
C GLU A 147 -18.11 -0.55 7.12
N ILE A 148 -18.79 0.46 6.58
CA ILE A 148 -20.24 0.52 6.48
C ILE A 148 -20.63 -0.31 5.27
N THR A 149 -21.12 -1.52 5.52
CA THR A 149 -21.36 -2.56 4.52
C THR A 149 -22.85 -2.74 4.29
N ARG A 150 -23.27 -2.58 3.05
CA ARG A 150 -24.66 -2.78 2.64
C ARG A 150 -24.70 -3.65 1.38
N ASN A 151 -25.85 -3.72 0.74
CA ASN A 151 -25.96 -4.41 -0.54
C ASN A 151 -25.11 -3.71 -1.60
N GLY A 152 -24.07 -4.37 -2.09
CA GLY A 152 -23.10 -3.80 -3.03
C GLY A 152 -23.69 -3.34 -4.37
N THR A 153 -24.83 -3.90 -4.80
CA THR A 153 -25.47 -3.52 -6.08
C THR A 153 -26.44 -2.34 -5.95
N THR A 154 -27.01 -2.11 -4.76
CA THR A 154 -28.09 -1.12 -4.56
C THR A 154 -27.72 0.02 -3.62
N VAL A 155 -26.70 -0.16 -2.79
CA VAL A 155 -26.31 0.81 -1.76
C VAL A 155 -24.83 1.19 -1.90
N GLY A 156 -23.91 0.24 -1.83
CA GLY A 156 -22.45 0.44 -1.84
C GLY A 156 -21.82 0.20 -0.48
N HIS A 157 -20.49 0.24 -0.45
CA HIS A 157 -19.66 0.03 0.74
C HIS A 157 -18.78 1.26 0.97
N PHE A 158 -18.55 1.59 2.25
CA PHE A 158 -17.83 2.81 2.61
C PHE A 158 -16.92 2.58 3.82
N ASN A 159 -15.62 2.81 3.69
CA ASN A 159 -14.73 2.84 4.83
C ASN A 159 -14.78 4.20 5.54
N ALA A 160 -15.01 4.17 6.85
CA ALA A 160 -14.77 5.30 7.72
C ALA A 160 -13.36 5.16 8.31
N LEU A 161 -12.47 6.09 8.02
CA LEU A 161 -11.07 6.11 8.48
C LEU A 161 -10.89 7.14 9.59
N PHE A 162 -10.01 6.89 10.56
CA PHE A 162 -9.77 7.73 11.74
C PHE A 162 -11.01 7.86 12.63
N THR A 163 -11.74 6.78 12.81
CA THR A 163 -12.89 6.71 13.71
C THR A 163 -12.45 6.80 15.17
N LYS A 164 -13.33 7.35 16.03
CA LYS A 164 -13.09 7.42 17.48
C LYS A 164 -13.84 6.31 18.24
N ASP A 165 -15.02 5.94 17.74
CA ASP A 165 -15.86 4.93 18.37
C ASP A 165 -16.78 4.30 17.30
N ASN A 166 -16.40 3.11 16.84
CA ASN A 166 -17.14 2.39 15.82
C ASN A 166 -18.54 1.97 16.30
N ASN A 167 -18.73 1.79 17.61
CA ASN A 167 -20.04 1.42 18.19
C ASN A 167 -21.13 2.50 17.99
N LYS A 168 -20.74 3.73 17.60
CA LYS A 168 -21.66 4.86 17.36
C LYS A 168 -21.90 5.15 15.91
N ILE A 169 -21.43 4.32 15.00
CA ILE A 169 -21.54 4.57 13.55
C ILE A 169 -22.80 3.94 12.97
N TYR A 170 -23.15 2.72 13.40
CA TYR A 170 -24.28 1.99 12.85
C TYR A 170 -25.59 2.81 12.86
N ASP A 171 -26.32 2.74 11.76
CA ASP A 171 -27.69 3.21 11.62
C ASP A 171 -28.38 2.35 10.56
N GLU A 172 -29.71 2.18 10.61
CA GLU A 172 -30.47 1.45 9.59
C GLU A 172 -30.41 2.18 8.23
N ASP A 173 -30.41 3.51 8.24
CA ASP A 173 -30.14 4.33 7.07
C ASP A 173 -28.63 4.41 6.79
N PRO A 174 -28.13 3.87 5.65
CA PRO A 174 -26.73 3.89 5.34
C PRO A 174 -26.13 5.30 5.21
N VAL A 175 -26.91 6.28 4.74
CA VAL A 175 -26.44 7.68 4.67
C VAL A 175 -26.28 8.26 6.07
N GLN A 176 -27.18 7.90 7.00
CA GLN A 176 -27.05 8.33 8.39
C GLN A 176 -25.84 7.67 9.06
N ALA A 177 -25.54 6.40 8.79
CA ALA A 177 -24.31 5.76 9.26
C ALA A 177 -23.05 6.51 8.77
N ILE A 178 -23.02 6.93 7.50
CA ILE A 178 -21.93 7.76 6.95
C ILE A 178 -21.86 9.12 7.69
N ARG A 179 -22.98 9.79 7.94
CA ARG A 179 -23.02 11.05 8.70
C ARG A 179 -22.52 10.85 10.14
N ASN A 180 -22.85 9.71 10.78
CA ASN A 180 -22.39 9.38 12.11
C ASN A 180 -20.84 9.25 12.14
N ALA A 181 -20.24 8.59 11.13
CA ALA A 181 -18.80 8.53 10.96
C ALA A 181 -18.19 9.93 10.77
N LYS A 182 -18.75 10.74 9.87
CA LYS A 182 -18.30 12.13 9.63
C LYS A 182 -18.39 12.99 10.88
N SER A 183 -19.40 12.79 11.72
CA SER A 183 -19.58 13.54 12.98
C SER A 183 -18.46 13.31 13.99
N GLN A 184 -17.75 12.19 13.89
CA GLN A 184 -16.57 11.88 14.67
C GLN A 184 -15.27 12.49 14.09
N GLY A 185 -15.36 13.10 12.90
CA GLY A 185 -14.24 13.61 12.13
C GLY A 185 -13.58 12.54 11.23
N ALA A 186 -14.24 11.42 10.97
CA ALA A 186 -13.72 10.40 10.07
C ALA A 186 -13.64 10.92 8.62
N LEU A 187 -12.67 10.42 7.86
CA LEU A 187 -12.65 10.49 6.41
C LEU A 187 -13.40 9.28 5.86
N VAL A 188 -14.22 9.49 4.84
CA VAL A 188 -15.03 8.42 4.24
C VAL A 188 -14.55 8.10 2.84
N GLN A 189 -14.19 6.84 2.62
CA GLN A 189 -13.76 6.29 1.35
C GLN A 189 -14.88 5.43 0.75
N HIS A 190 -15.25 5.66 -0.51
CA HIS A 190 -16.12 4.77 -1.27
C HIS A 190 -15.31 3.59 -1.78
N ASN A 191 -15.69 2.38 -1.36
CA ASN A 191 -14.98 1.15 -1.66
C ASN A 191 -15.43 0.54 -2.99
N HIS A 192 -14.51 -0.13 -3.70
CA HIS A 192 -14.74 -1.00 -4.89
C HIS A 192 -16.03 -0.69 -5.67
N PRO A 193 -16.15 0.49 -6.30
CA PRO A 193 -17.42 1.00 -6.86
C PRO A 193 -17.98 0.17 -8.03
N GLY A 194 -17.22 -0.76 -8.56
CA GLY A 194 -17.62 -1.70 -9.62
C GLY A 194 -17.90 -3.12 -9.16
N TRP A 195 -17.61 -3.45 -7.90
CA TRP A 195 -17.76 -4.81 -7.39
C TRP A 195 -19.17 -5.35 -7.56
N ILE A 196 -19.30 -6.54 -8.18
CA ILE A 196 -20.57 -7.21 -8.52
C ILE A 196 -21.57 -6.38 -9.33
N ARG A 197 -21.11 -5.28 -9.99
CA ARG A 197 -21.93 -4.39 -10.81
C ARG A 197 -21.58 -4.48 -12.28
N THR A 198 -22.53 -4.06 -13.12
CA THR A 198 -22.38 -3.98 -14.57
C THR A 198 -22.00 -2.58 -15.05
N SER A 199 -22.05 -1.56 -14.18
CA SER A 199 -21.66 -0.19 -14.48
C SER A 199 -21.06 0.47 -13.23
N LEU A 200 -20.40 1.61 -13.45
CA LEU A 200 -19.88 2.49 -12.39
C LEU A 200 -20.87 3.64 -12.03
N ASP A 201 -22.12 3.54 -12.48
CA ASP A 201 -23.15 4.53 -12.14
C ASP A 201 -23.44 4.51 -10.64
N TYR A 202 -23.80 5.68 -10.11
CA TYR A 202 -24.15 5.79 -8.70
C TYR A 202 -25.44 5.07 -8.36
N THR A 203 -25.47 4.39 -7.22
CA THR A 203 -26.72 4.07 -6.52
C THR A 203 -27.33 5.33 -5.95
N GLU A 204 -28.59 5.29 -5.50
CA GLU A 204 -29.24 6.44 -4.86
C GLU A 204 -28.52 6.83 -3.56
N THR A 205 -28.05 5.86 -2.78
CA THR A 205 -27.26 6.09 -1.56
C THR A 205 -25.93 6.78 -1.87
N GLU A 206 -25.19 6.25 -2.83
CA GLU A 206 -23.93 6.84 -3.27
C GLU A 206 -24.16 8.28 -3.77
N LYS A 207 -25.15 8.45 -4.64
CA LYS A 207 -25.51 9.77 -5.16
C LYS A 207 -25.75 10.76 -4.03
N THR A 208 -26.56 10.38 -3.04
CA THR A 208 -26.84 11.21 -1.87
C THR A 208 -25.57 11.53 -1.08
N ALA A 209 -24.74 10.52 -0.79
CA ALA A 209 -23.49 10.70 -0.06
C ALA A 209 -22.50 11.63 -0.79
N TYR A 210 -22.41 11.53 -2.12
CA TYR A 210 -21.58 12.42 -2.93
C TYR A 210 -22.15 13.84 -3.03
N ASP A 211 -23.47 13.99 -3.18
CA ASP A 211 -24.13 15.30 -3.29
C ASP A 211 -24.08 16.08 -1.98
N GLU A 212 -24.10 15.38 -0.84
CA GLU A 212 -23.90 15.98 0.49
C GLU A 212 -22.43 16.21 0.85
N GLY A 213 -21.48 15.83 0.00
CA GLY A 213 -20.04 16.00 0.29
C GLY A 213 -19.53 15.13 1.43
N LEU A 214 -20.12 13.95 1.64
CA LEU A 214 -19.75 13.04 2.70
C LEU A 214 -18.55 12.16 2.34
N ILE A 215 -18.24 12.02 1.05
CA ILE A 215 -17.15 11.19 0.52
C ILE A 215 -15.88 12.02 0.38
N ASP A 216 -14.78 11.52 0.92
CA ASP A 216 -13.45 12.15 0.87
C ASP A 216 -12.50 11.44 -0.10
N GLY A 217 -12.72 10.15 -0.37
CA GLY A 217 -11.86 9.35 -1.26
C GLY A 217 -12.59 8.20 -1.93
N VAL A 218 -11.95 7.60 -2.93
CA VAL A 218 -12.51 6.46 -3.70
C VAL A 218 -11.43 5.46 -4.04
N GLU A 219 -11.74 4.18 -3.96
CA GLU A 219 -10.90 3.12 -4.50
C GLU A 219 -11.02 3.08 -6.03
N VAL A 220 -9.88 3.17 -6.69
CA VAL A 220 -9.76 2.91 -8.14
C VAL A 220 -9.19 1.53 -8.42
N MET A 221 -8.57 0.93 -7.42
CA MET A 221 -8.14 -0.47 -7.40
C MET A 221 -8.54 -1.09 -6.07
N ASN A 222 -9.13 -2.27 -6.14
CA ASN A 222 -9.46 -3.08 -4.98
C ASN A 222 -9.27 -4.54 -5.33
N PHE A 223 -8.64 -5.31 -4.46
CA PHE A 223 -8.34 -6.72 -4.69
C PHE A 223 -7.67 -6.92 -6.07
N TYR A 224 -8.30 -7.59 -7.03
CA TYR A 224 -7.82 -7.77 -8.41
C TYR A 224 -8.54 -6.87 -9.43
N GLU A 225 -9.34 -5.93 -8.98
CA GLU A 225 -10.16 -5.07 -9.83
C GLU A 225 -9.51 -3.69 -10.01
N PHE A 226 -9.64 -3.15 -11.23
CA PHE A 226 -9.20 -1.81 -11.58
C PHE A 226 -10.32 -1.06 -12.28
N TYR A 227 -10.66 0.13 -11.78
CA TYR A 227 -11.76 0.97 -12.24
C TYR A 227 -11.25 2.28 -12.86
N PRO A 228 -10.66 2.28 -14.06
CA PRO A 228 -10.03 3.48 -14.63
C PRO A 228 -11.02 4.64 -14.82
N GLY A 229 -12.31 4.37 -15.05
CA GLY A 229 -13.35 5.41 -15.14
C GLY A 229 -13.58 6.19 -13.84
N ILE A 230 -13.12 5.68 -12.70
CA ILE A 230 -13.21 6.37 -11.41
C ILE A 230 -12.15 7.47 -11.28
N ILE A 231 -11.03 7.39 -11.99
CA ILE A 231 -9.95 8.41 -11.94
C ILE A 231 -10.49 9.80 -12.30
N ASP A 232 -11.32 9.89 -13.35
CA ASP A 232 -11.93 11.16 -13.75
C ASP A 232 -12.88 11.69 -12.69
N ARG A 233 -13.70 10.80 -12.08
CA ARG A 233 -14.61 11.14 -10.97
C ARG A 233 -13.86 11.71 -9.76
N VAL A 234 -12.77 11.06 -9.36
CA VAL A 234 -11.90 11.49 -8.25
C VAL A 234 -11.37 12.90 -8.51
N ARG A 235 -10.83 13.14 -9.71
CA ARG A 235 -10.28 14.44 -10.10
C ARG A 235 -11.35 15.55 -10.12
N GLU A 236 -12.50 15.29 -10.72
CA GLU A 236 -13.59 16.27 -10.85
C GLU A 236 -14.16 16.69 -9.50
N ARG A 237 -14.16 15.80 -8.53
CA ARG A 237 -14.73 16.04 -7.20
C ARG A 237 -13.67 16.44 -6.15
N GLY A 238 -12.38 16.41 -6.47
CA GLY A 238 -11.31 16.76 -5.53
C GLY A 238 -11.23 15.77 -4.37
N LEU A 239 -11.23 14.45 -4.66
CA LEU A 239 -11.18 13.37 -3.69
C LEU A 239 -9.81 12.71 -3.70
N PHE A 240 -9.41 12.07 -2.59
CA PHE A 240 -8.23 11.24 -2.64
C PHE A 240 -8.47 9.94 -3.41
N ILE A 241 -7.43 9.46 -4.10
CA ILE A 241 -7.44 8.21 -4.85
C ILE A 241 -6.82 7.11 -4.00
N ALA A 242 -7.41 5.91 -3.99
CA ALA A 242 -6.90 4.77 -3.24
C ALA A 242 -6.78 3.50 -4.07
N ALA A 243 -5.82 2.66 -3.69
CA ALA A 243 -5.71 1.25 -4.08
C ALA A 243 -5.51 0.43 -2.81
N ASN A 244 -6.38 -0.51 -2.56
CA ASN A 244 -6.38 -1.31 -1.34
C ASN A 244 -6.61 -2.78 -1.65
N THR A 245 -6.34 -3.64 -0.67
CA THR A 245 -6.50 -5.07 -0.91
C THR A 245 -7.87 -5.61 -0.61
N ASP A 246 -8.59 -5.04 0.37
CA ASP A 246 -9.82 -5.66 0.87
C ASP A 246 -9.59 -7.12 1.28
N VAL A 247 -8.41 -7.36 1.87
CA VAL A 247 -7.92 -8.71 2.12
C VAL A 247 -8.66 -9.36 3.29
N HIS A 248 -9.19 -10.55 3.04
CA HIS A 248 -9.90 -11.38 4.02
C HIS A 248 -9.04 -12.56 4.50
N ALA A 249 -8.35 -13.25 3.59
CA ALA A 249 -7.37 -14.28 3.89
C ALA A 249 -5.99 -13.69 4.22
N SER A 250 -4.94 -14.49 4.27
CA SER A 250 -3.57 -13.96 4.32
C SER A 250 -3.20 -13.33 2.97
N THR A 251 -2.40 -12.27 2.99
CA THR A 251 -1.92 -11.65 1.74
C THR A 251 -1.08 -12.60 0.91
N ALA A 252 -0.41 -13.56 1.54
CA ALA A 252 0.35 -14.60 0.85
C ALA A 252 -0.55 -15.58 0.07
N GLU A 253 -1.80 -15.76 0.49
CA GLU A 253 -2.79 -16.57 -0.22
C GLU A 253 -3.35 -15.82 -1.42
N ASP A 254 -3.75 -14.56 -1.23
CA ASP A 254 -4.43 -13.76 -2.25
C ASP A 254 -3.45 -13.10 -3.23
N PHE A 255 -2.27 -12.68 -2.78
CA PHE A 255 -1.31 -11.89 -3.57
C PHE A 255 0.04 -12.57 -3.71
N ASN A 256 0.06 -13.88 -3.99
CA ASN A 256 1.27 -14.69 -4.14
C ASN A 256 1.91 -14.57 -5.53
N SER A 257 1.94 -13.39 -6.11
CA SER A 257 2.62 -13.15 -7.38
C SER A 257 4.04 -12.63 -7.17
N HIS A 258 5.01 -13.18 -7.90
CA HIS A 258 6.37 -12.65 -7.98
C HIS A 258 6.51 -11.54 -9.04
N GLU A 259 5.54 -11.42 -9.95
CA GLU A 259 5.59 -10.47 -11.07
C GLU A 259 4.94 -9.12 -10.72
N TYR A 260 4.00 -9.10 -9.77
CA TYR A 260 3.19 -7.94 -9.44
C TYR A 260 3.19 -7.65 -7.95
N MET A 261 3.18 -6.37 -7.61
CA MET A 261 2.96 -5.94 -6.24
C MET A 261 1.46 -5.84 -5.94
N ARG A 262 1.09 -6.18 -4.71
CA ARG A 262 -0.28 -6.02 -4.22
C ARG A 262 -0.76 -4.57 -4.34
N PRO A 263 -2.06 -4.31 -4.37
CA PRO A 263 -2.61 -2.96 -4.26
C PRO A 263 -2.13 -2.27 -2.98
N MET A 264 -1.77 -0.99 -3.11
CA MET A 264 -1.44 -0.10 -2.00
C MET A 264 -1.70 1.36 -2.37
N THR A 265 -2.16 2.13 -1.42
CA THR A 265 -2.26 3.58 -1.53
C THR A 265 -0.93 4.20 -1.14
N LEU A 266 -0.32 4.96 -2.06
CA LEU A 266 0.87 5.74 -1.74
C LEU A 266 0.43 7.08 -1.17
N VAL A 267 0.74 7.33 0.09
CA VAL A 267 0.39 8.56 0.82
C VAL A 267 1.63 9.45 0.89
N LEU A 268 1.52 10.66 0.33
CA LEU A 268 2.61 11.65 0.32
C LEU A 268 2.42 12.63 1.47
N ALA A 269 3.06 12.36 2.59
CA ALA A 269 2.91 13.11 3.83
C ALA A 269 4.25 13.68 4.34
N THR A 270 4.19 14.72 5.13
CA THR A 270 5.39 15.29 5.78
C THR A 270 5.97 14.34 6.80
N GLU A 271 5.11 13.61 7.52
CA GLU A 271 5.49 12.67 8.56
C GLU A 271 4.44 11.56 8.70
N ARG A 272 4.84 10.40 9.26
CA ARG A 272 3.95 9.26 9.52
C ARG A 272 3.28 9.40 10.88
N THR A 273 2.45 10.43 11.01
CA THR A 273 1.58 10.69 12.17
C THR A 273 0.13 10.76 11.71
N GLU A 274 -0.82 10.65 12.65
CA GLU A 274 -2.24 10.81 12.33
C GLU A 274 -2.49 12.13 11.58
N GLN A 275 -1.93 13.24 12.10
CA GLN A 275 -2.09 14.56 11.51
C GLN A 275 -1.49 14.63 10.10
N GLY A 276 -0.26 14.12 9.91
CA GLY A 276 0.42 14.17 8.60
C GLY A 276 -0.25 13.30 7.55
N ILE A 277 -0.71 12.09 7.94
CA ILE A 277 -1.42 11.17 7.05
C ILE A 277 -2.79 11.73 6.68
N ARG A 278 -3.56 12.21 7.66
CA ARG A 278 -4.87 12.82 7.46
C ARG A 278 -4.78 14.02 6.51
N GLU A 279 -3.85 14.93 6.76
CA GLU A 279 -3.63 16.11 5.94
C GLU A 279 -3.26 15.74 4.49
N ALA A 280 -2.48 14.67 4.28
CA ALA A 280 -2.15 14.18 2.96
C ALA A 280 -3.39 13.64 2.21
N LEU A 281 -4.26 12.88 2.89
CA LEU A 281 -5.52 12.40 2.32
C LEU A 281 -6.47 13.58 2.00
N GLU A 282 -6.71 14.48 2.94
CA GLU A 282 -7.56 15.67 2.76
C GLU A 282 -7.06 16.60 1.65
N SER A 283 -5.73 16.64 1.42
CA SER A 283 -5.11 17.40 0.33
C SER A 283 -4.96 16.60 -0.98
N CYS A 284 -5.56 15.41 -1.07
CA CYS A 284 -5.51 14.51 -2.23
C CYS A 284 -4.08 14.16 -2.69
N ARG A 285 -3.11 14.17 -1.76
CA ARG A 285 -1.72 13.78 -2.05
C ARG A 285 -1.55 12.28 -1.93
N THR A 286 -2.26 11.56 -2.80
CA THR A 286 -2.21 10.09 -2.89
C THR A 286 -2.02 9.63 -4.33
N LEU A 287 -1.42 8.45 -4.48
CA LEU A 287 -1.38 7.70 -5.72
C LEU A 287 -1.90 6.28 -5.44
N ALA A 288 -2.75 5.77 -6.31
CA ALA A 288 -3.18 4.38 -6.27
C ALA A 288 -2.16 3.52 -7.03
N PHE A 289 -1.59 2.52 -6.37
CA PHE A 289 -0.60 1.62 -6.96
C PHE A 289 -0.99 0.17 -6.78
N GLY A 290 -0.95 -0.62 -7.83
CA GLY A 290 -1.18 -2.05 -7.82
C GLY A 290 -0.87 -2.68 -9.18
N PHE A 291 -0.43 -3.92 -9.18
CA PHE A 291 -0.17 -4.69 -10.42
C PHE A 291 0.71 -3.94 -11.42
N ASN A 292 1.76 -3.25 -10.93
CA ASN A 292 2.68 -2.42 -11.71
C ASN A 292 2.00 -1.23 -12.44
N THR A 293 0.82 -0.84 -12.02
CA THR A 293 0.05 0.31 -12.52
C THR A 293 -0.05 1.39 -11.44
N ILE A 294 0.10 2.66 -11.80
CA ILE A 294 -0.04 3.80 -10.88
C ILE A 294 -1.10 4.75 -11.41
N CYS A 295 -2.00 5.22 -10.53
CA CYS A 295 -3.04 6.17 -10.90
C CYS A 295 -3.04 7.37 -9.95
N GLY A 296 -3.40 8.55 -10.47
CA GLY A 296 -3.52 9.75 -9.65
C GLY A 296 -3.54 11.04 -10.44
N ASP A 297 -3.31 12.15 -9.75
CA ASP A 297 -3.14 13.46 -10.37
C ASP A 297 -1.98 13.46 -11.38
N GLU A 298 -2.19 14.10 -12.52
CA GLU A 298 -1.21 14.10 -13.62
C GLU A 298 0.14 14.69 -13.21
N GLN A 299 0.13 15.81 -12.47
CA GLN A 299 1.37 16.45 -12.05
C GLN A 299 2.08 15.60 -11.00
N LEU A 300 1.33 15.05 -10.03
CA LEU A 300 1.89 14.18 -9.00
C LEU A 300 2.51 12.90 -9.59
N LEU A 301 1.89 12.32 -10.63
CA LEU A 301 2.45 11.18 -11.37
C LEU A 301 3.75 11.54 -12.08
N LYS A 302 3.83 12.72 -12.71
CA LYS A 302 5.07 13.21 -13.36
C LYS A 302 6.18 13.41 -12.35
N ASP A 303 5.87 14.00 -11.20
CA ASP A 303 6.84 14.26 -10.14
C ASP A 303 7.32 12.94 -9.50
N PHE A 304 6.41 11.98 -9.30
CA PHE A 304 6.76 10.64 -8.83
C PHE A 304 7.67 9.91 -9.83
N PHE A 305 7.36 9.96 -11.13
CA PHE A 305 8.21 9.39 -12.16
C PHE A 305 9.59 10.06 -12.17
N ALA A 306 9.64 11.38 -12.11
CA ALA A 306 10.91 12.13 -12.10
C ALA A 306 11.77 11.75 -10.87
N ALA A 307 11.17 11.64 -9.69
CA ALA A 307 11.85 11.19 -8.47
C ALA A 307 12.31 9.72 -8.53
N SER A 308 11.65 8.88 -9.36
CA SER A 308 12.02 7.48 -9.59
C SER A 308 13.21 7.31 -10.54
N MET A 309 13.61 8.35 -11.28
CA MET A 309 14.57 8.25 -12.37
C MET A 309 15.82 9.06 -12.12
N ARG A 310 16.97 8.46 -12.46
CA ARG A 310 18.20 9.22 -12.72
C ARG A 310 18.36 9.41 -14.20
N VAL A 311 18.46 10.66 -14.62
CA VAL A 311 18.65 11.03 -16.05
C VAL A 311 20.08 11.48 -16.29
N LYS A 312 20.72 10.97 -17.36
CA LYS A 312 22.03 11.42 -17.83
C LYS A 312 21.96 11.72 -19.33
N LYS A 313 22.07 12.99 -19.70
CA LYS A 313 22.16 13.41 -21.09
C LYS A 313 23.51 12.96 -21.69
N LEU A 314 23.49 12.39 -22.89
CA LEU A 314 24.67 11.96 -23.62
C LEU A 314 24.93 12.84 -24.86
N SER A 315 23.86 13.28 -25.53
CA SER A 315 23.87 14.22 -26.65
C SER A 315 22.53 14.94 -26.72
N GLU A 316 22.30 15.74 -27.77
CA GLU A 316 21.06 16.48 -27.97
C GLU A 316 19.83 15.54 -27.96
N ASP A 317 19.93 14.40 -28.65
CA ASP A 317 18.84 13.44 -28.85
C ASP A 317 19.11 12.07 -28.18
N THR A 318 20.02 11.99 -27.20
CA THR A 318 20.35 10.73 -26.56
C THR A 318 20.58 10.92 -25.08
N TYR A 319 19.92 10.09 -24.28
CA TYR A 319 20.07 10.09 -22.83
C TYR A 319 19.96 8.69 -22.25
N MET A 320 20.41 8.53 -21.01
CA MET A 320 20.24 7.32 -20.21
C MET A 320 19.16 7.60 -19.16
N LEU A 321 18.23 6.68 -19.02
CA LEU A 321 17.29 6.61 -17.90
C LEU A 321 17.65 5.44 -17.00
N THR A 322 17.88 5.71 -15.73
CA THR A 322 18.10 4.67 -14.70
C THR A 322 16.92 4.69 -13.76
N ASN A 323 16.19 3.59 -13.71
CA ASN A 323 15.14 3.37 -12.72
C ASN A 323 15.78 3.05 -11.36
N LEU A 324 15.43 3.83 -10.34
CA LEU A 324 15.96 3.71 -8.98
C LEU A 324 15.01 2.95 -8.03
N THR A 325 13.90 2.42 -8.56
CA THR A 325 12.80 1.89 -7.76
C THR A 325 12.47 0.44 -8.09
N SER A 326 11.64 -0.17 -7.26
CA SER A 326 11.05 -1.49 -7.48
C SER A 326 9.91 -1.47 -8.52
N VAL A 327 9.46 -0.29 -8.96
CA VAL A 327 8.37 -0.14 -9.93
C VAL A 327 8.90 -0.23 -11.35
N PRO A 328 8.38 -1.11 -12.22
CA PRO A 328 8.70 -1.07 -13.65
C PRO A 328 7.95 0.08 -14.33
N TYR A 329 8.52 0.61 -15.40
CA TYR A 329 7.88 1.65 -16.22
C TYR A 329 7.83 1.24 -17.69
N ILE A 330 6.76 1.64 -18.36
CA ILE A 330 6.59 1.45 -19.80
C ILE A 330 6.47 2.84 -20.41
N ILE A 331 7.45 3.23 -21.24
CA ILE A 331 7.44 4.54 -21.87
C ILE A 331 7.25 4.41 -23.39
N ARG A 332 6.64 5.43 -24.00
CA ARG A 332 6.47 5.51 -25.45
C ARG A 332 6.72 6.92 -25.95
N ILE A 333 7.74 7.07 -26.80
CA ILE A 333 7.95 8.27 -27.59
C ILE A 333 6.98 8.23 -28.77
N GLU A 334 6.39 9.36 -29.11
CA GLU A 334 5.46 9.46 -30.25
C GLU A 334 6.06 8.89 -31.53
N GLY A 335 5.29 8.09 -32.28
CA GLY A 335 5.71 7.41 -33.49
C GLY A 335 6.73 6.29 -33.33
N ARG A 336 7.01 5.84 -32.09
CA ARG A 336 7.96 4.75 -31.79
C ARG A 336 7.31 3.61 -30.99
N ASN A 337 7.98 2.46 -30.98
CA ASN A 337 7.61 1.34 -30.13
C ASN A 337 7.79 1.71 -28.64
N GLN A 338 7.00 1.07 -27.80
CA GLN A 338 7.17 1.16 -26.36
C GLN A 338 8.50 0.58 -25.89
N MET A 339 9.03 1.11 -24.81
CA MET A 339 10.23 0.64 -24.13
C MET A 339 9.90 0.29 -22.68
N TYR A 340 10.43 -0.82 -22.22
CA TYR A 340 10.26 -1.27 -20.84
C TYR A 340 11.49 -0.91 -20.01
N ILE A 341 11.29 -0.30 -18.84
CA ILE A 341 12.34 0.06 -17.90
C ILE A 341 12.15 -0.79 -16.65
N SER A 342 12.88 -1.90 -16.57
CA SER A 342 12.83 -2.79 -15.41
C SER A 342 13.28 -2.09 -14.13
N PRO A 343 12.87 -2.58 -12.95
CA PRO A 343 13.41 -2.14 -11.67
C PRO A 343 14.94 -2.14 -11.68
N PHE A 344 15.56 -1.09 -11.12
CA PHE A 344 17.01 -0.95 -10.94
C PHE A 344 17.85 -1.11 -12.22
N THR A 345 17.27 -0.87 -13.38
CA THR A 345 17.99 -0.96 -14.67
C THR A 345 18.18 0.39 -15.34
N THR A 346 19.14 0.43 -16.25
CA THR A 346 19.42 1.60 -17.08
C THR A 346 19.14 1.27 -18.54
N ILE A 347 18.37 2.11 -19.21
CA ILE A 347 18.16 2.03 -20.66
C ILE A 347 18.76 3.26 -21.36
N LYS A 348 19.20 3.06 -22.60
CA LYS A 348 19.56 4.17 -23.50
C LYS A 348 18.36 4.52 -24.35
N VAL A 349 17.99 5.79 -24.33
CA VAL A 349 16.87 6.33 -25.11
C VAL A 349 17.42 7.29 -26.16
N ASN A 350 17.01 7.07 -27.41
CA ASN A 350 17.30 7.99 -28.53
C ASN A 350 16.01 8.73 -28.85
N GLY A 351 16.05 10.05 -29.00
CA GLY A 351 14.91 10.88 -29.35
C GLY A 351 14.69 12.05 -28.41
N PRO A 352 13.61 12.82 -28.59
CA PRO A 352 13.29 13.92 -27.71
C PRO A 352 13.03 13.42 -26.31
N GLY A 353 13.38 14.23 -25.31
CA GLY A 353 13.15 13.94 -23.90
C GLY A 353 11.67 14.00 -23.49
N LYS A 354 10.74 13.71 -24.41
CA LYS A 354 9.29 13.75 -24.22
C LYS A 354 8.67 12.41 -24.58
N PHE A 355 7.93 11.83 -23.64
CA PHE A 355 7.29 10.51 -23.82
C PHE A 355 6.10 10.33 -22.86
N ALA A 356 5.15 9.48 -23.26
CA ALA A 356 4.08 9.01 -22.39
C ALA A 356 4.56 7.85 -21.51
N VAL A 357 4.10 7.78 -20.27
CA VAL A 357 4.33 6.66 -19.34
C VAL A 357 3.07 5.81 -19.30
N LEU A 358 3.08 4.67 -20.00
CA LEU A 358 1.88 3.91 -20.36
C LEU A 358 1.24 3.12 -19.21
N ASN A 359 1.99 2.79 -18.17
CA ASN A 359 1.46 2.15 -16.97
C ASN A 359 1.16 3.15 -15.84
N MET A 360 1.06 4.43 -16.18
CA MET A 360 0.52 5.48 -15.32
C MET A 360 -0.76 6.04 -15.92
N PHE A 361 -1.78 6.27 -15.08
CA PHE A 361 -3.09 6.75 -15.53
C PHE A 361 -3.50 8.00 -14.76
N CYS A 362 -3.71 9.10 -15.46
CA CYS A 362 -4.26 10.35 -14.92
C CYS A 362 -5.72 10.61 -15.35
N GLY A 363 -6.34 9.65 -15.99
CA GLY A 363 -7.73 9.59 -16.45
C GLY A 363 -8.00 8.22 -17.03
N LYS A 364 -9.27 7.95 -17.40
CA LYS A 364 -9.70 6.64 -17.89
C LYS A 364 -8.81 6.09 -19.03
N ASP A 365 -8.49 6.92 -19.99
CA ASP A 365 -7.71 6.56 -21.19
C ASP A 365 -6.49 7.49 -21.37
N THR A 366 -6.03 8.11 -20.29
CA THR A 366 -5.02 9.17 -20.35
C THR A 366 -3.78 8.79 -19.54
N ASN A 367 -2.63 8.81 -20.21
CA ASN A 367 -1.32 8.62 -19.58
C ASN A 367 -0.58 9.95 -19.43
N PRO A 368 0.16 10.18 -18.36
CA PRO A 368 0.96 11.39 -18.21
C PRO A 368 2.07 11.44 -19.28
N VAL A 369 2.27 12.63 -19.83
CA VAL A 369 3.38 12.91 -20.77
C VAL A 369 4.46 13.64 -19.99
N VAL A 370 5.60 12.97 -19.82
CA VAL A 370 6.79 13.51 -19.15
C VAL A 370 7.67 14.20 -20.16
N GLU A 371 8.18 15.37 -19.80
CA GLU A 371 9.18 16.11 -20.55
C GLU A 371 10.40 16.31 -19.66
N LEU A 372 11.55 15.74 -20.06
CA LEU A 372 12.78 15.80 -19.30
C LEU A 372 13.43 17.18 -19.45
N SER A 373 13.72 17.82 -18.34
CA SER A 373 14.62 18.98 -18.28
C SER A 373 16.06 18.50 -18.08
N PHE A 374 16.97 18.96 -18.91
CA PHE A 374 18.38 18.58 -18.87
C PHE A 374 19.25 19.76 -18.40
#